data_69a8159b7c21b08bca8e80392296632e
#
_entry.id   69a8159b7c21b08bca8e80392296632e
#
_cell.length_a   1.000
_cell.length_b   1.000
_cell.length_c   1.000
_cell.angle_alpha   90.00
_cell.angle_beta   90.00
_cell.angle_gamma   90.00
#
_symmetry.space_group_name_H-M   'P 1'
#
loop_
_entity.id
_entity.type
_entity.pdbx_description
1 polymer ?
#
loop_
_entity_poly.entity_id
_entity_poly.type
_entity_poly.pdbx_seq_one_letter_code
_entity_poly.pdbx_strand_id
1 'polypeptide(L)'
;MMTRFRTLFAALAVSFAPAWGQSDTTLPDEDYSLYDNLSFADAGAKRYCSPKIEGLSPAKLISLGYDYQGGYSLNAGAMLAADGTELAGEGAAQVNATYGMRAGFNIPVISKTHLVWQMGANYWNTNYAYAEAPTSASNPLHQTLSEHGIRTAGVNTTVFKPLDSKQFVLFQGSADLSGTYGVGLMPADYLKYSAALIYGRRPTEKKQWGVGLARTYRVGEINYIPVVLYNSTDALNKWGAEVLFPARAHVRRTINPRNMLFAGYELEGQSYRLWRNPASGFDLREQELEIRRGEARLRMVYEFSLKDFIWLSVQAGYRVNYRYDVDRLVGGTEIYRAFGILRDDPYAQTNGLGNPFYFNVSLNVVSP
;
A
#
# COMPACT_ATOMS: atom_id res chain seq x y z
N MET A 1 22.25 37.66 -3.28
CA MET A 1 22.73 36.81 -4.36
C MET A 1 21.62 35.86 -4.75
N MET A 2 20.56 36.44 -5.30
CA MET A 2 19.36 35.81 -5.83
C MET A 2 19.54 35.73 -7.34
N THR A 3 19.51 34.55 -7.89
CA THR A 3 19.19 34.25 -9.32
C THR A 3 19.80 32.93 -9.70
N ARG A 4 18.98 31.90 -9.85
CA ARG A 4 19.09 30.69 -10.69
C ARG A 4 18.34 29.50 -10.10
N PHE A 5 16.99 29.62 -10.03
CA PHE A 5 16.08 28.47 -9.89
C PHE A 5 14.82 28.71 -10.75
N ARG A 6 15.05 29.06 -12.02
CA ARG A 6 14.00 29.09 -13.05
C ARG A 6 14.59 28.46 -14.30
N THR A 7 14.46 27.15 -14.44
CA THR A 7 14.51 26.41 -15.72
C THR A 7 14.61 24.90 -15.44
N LEU A 8 13.54 24.29 -15.01
CA LEU A 8 13.34 22.82 -15.12
C LEU A 8 11.86 22.40 -15.03
N PHE A 9 10.95 23.25 -15.50
CA PHE A 9 9.51 22.91 -15.60
C PHE A 9 8.94 23.19 -16.99
N ALA A 10 9.75 22.97 -18.03
CA ALA A 10 9.32 23.21 -19.40
C ALA A 10 9.86 22.13 -20.34
N ALA A 11 9.48 20.87 -20.16
CA ALA A 11 9.62 19.84 -21.20
C ALA A 11 8.80 18.59 -20.85
N LEU A 12 7.48 18.71 -20.70
CA LEU A 12 6.52 17.62 -20.83
C LEU A 12 5.17 18.17 -21.28
N ALA A 13 5.19 19.03 -22.28
CA ALA A 13 4.04 19.29 -23.11
C ALA A 13 3.97 18.21 -24.20
N VAL A 14 3.43 17.06 -23.85
CA VAL A 14 2.94 16.11 -24.86
C VAL A 14 1.71 16.75 -25.47
N SER A 15 1.85 17.16 -26.73
CA SER A 15 0.80 17.70 -27.57
C SER A 15 -0.29 16.66 -27.76
N PHE A 16 -1.40 16.80 -27.06
CA PHE A 16 -2.65 16.14 -27.38
C PHE A 16 -3.30 16.95 -28.52
N ALA A 17 -3.20 16.46 -29.72
CA ALA A 17 -4.05 16.93 -30.81
C ALA A 17 -5.49 16.47 -30.54
N PRO A 18 -6.49 17.37 -30.52
CA PRO A 18 -7.88 16.94 -30.43
C PRO A 18 -8.28 16.30 -31.77
N ALA A 19 -8.67 15.04 -31.72
CA ALA A 19 -9.39 14.41 -32.84
C ALA A 19 -10.77 15.06 -32.91
N TRP A 20 -10.98 15.85 -33.91
CA TRP A 20 -12.28 16.41 -34.30
C TRP A 20 -13.16 15.27 -34.81
N GLY A 21 -14.32 15.12 -34.17
CA GLY A 21 -15.30 14.15 -34.56
C GLY A 21 -15.76 14.34 -36.00
N GLN A 22 -15.82 13.25 -36.75
CA GLN A 22 -16.51 13.20 -38.03
C GLN A 22 -18.02 13.17 -37.79
N SER A 23 -18.71 13.99 -38.54
CA SER A 23 -20.15 14.13 -38.60
C SER A 23 -20.82 12.83 -39.08
N ASP A 24 -22.01 12.59 -38.49
CA ASP A 24 -23.00 11.64 -38.95
C ASP A 24 -23.12 11.55 -40.47
N THR A 25 -22.69 10.43 -41.00
CA THR A 25 -23.21 9.93 -42.28
C THR A 25 -23.97 8.65 -41.90
N THR A 26 -25.27 8.67 -42.14
CA THR A 26 -26.15 7.49 -42.12
C THR A 26 -25.56 6.40 -42.98
N LEU A 27 -24.97 5.40 -42.32
CA LEU A 27 -24.55 4.17 -42.99
C LEU A 27 -25.78 3.35 -43.35
N PRO A 28 -25.82 2.71 -44.52
CA PRO A 28 -26.88 1.77 -44.88
C PRO A 28 -26.90 0.62 -43.86
N ASP A 29 -28.10 0.04 -43.66
CA ASP A 29 -28.27 -1.15 -42.82
C ASP A 29 -27.21 -2.20 -43.14
N GLU A 30 -26.29 -2.39 -42.20
CA GLU A 30 -25.30 -3.45 -42.31
C GLU A 30 -25.99 -4.80 -42.12
N ASP A 31 -25.84 -5.63 -43.15
CA ASP A 31 -26.32 -7.00 -43.17
C ASP A 31 -25.56 -7.83 -42.13
N TYR A 32 -26.15 -7.97 -40.96
CA TYR A 32 -25.59 -8.74 -39.82
C TYR A 32 -25.40 -10.23 -40.14
N SER A 33 -25.91 -10.73 -41.26
CA SER A 33 -25.74 -12.13 -41.68
C SER A 33 -24.27 -12.51 -41.98
N LEU A 34 -23.42 -11.52 -42.24
CA LEU A 34 -21.98 -11.72 -42.40
C LEU A 34 -21.27 -12.02 -41.09
N TYR A 35 -21.83 -11.60 -39.93
CA TYR A 35 -21.23 -11.85 -38.63
C TYR A 35 -21.60 -13.23 -38.07
N ASP A 36 -22.70 -13.83 -38.49
CA ASP A 36 -23.10 -15.20 -38.10
C ASP A 36 -22.09 -16.25 -38.60
N ASN A 37 -21.39 -15.99 -39.69
CA ASN A 37 -20.36 -16.88 -40.21
C ASN A 37 -18.98 -16.72 -39.51
N LEU A 38 -18.76 -15.63 -38.80
CA LEU A 38 -17.51 -15.43 -38.01
C LEU A 38 -17.49 -16.23 -36.69
N SER A 39 -18.66 -16.66 -36.20
CA SER A 39 -18.78 -17.45 -34.96
C SER A 39 -18.18 -18.86 -35.09
N PHE A 40 -18.02 -19.40 -36.28
CA PHE A 40 -17.46 -20.74 -36.52
C PHE A 40 -15.93 -20.78 -36.63
N ALA A 41 -15.28 -19.68 -36.97
CA ALA A 41 -13.83 -19.64 -37.09
C ALA A 41 -13.12 -19.63 -35.71
N ASP A 42 -13.85 -19.28 -34.64
CA ASP A 42 -13.31 -19.06 -33.27
C ASP A 42 -13.65 -20.19 -32.28
N ALA A 43 -14.27 -21.29 -32.74
CA ALA A 43 -14.65 -22.42 -31.90
C ALA A 43 -13.45 -23.15 -31.23
N GLY A 44 -12.23 -22.89 -31.74
CA GLY A 44 -10.98 -23.39 -31.17
C GLY A 44 -10.14 -22.36 -30.39
N ALA A 45 -10.52 -21.08 -30.42
CA ALA A 45 -9.75 -20.05 -29.74
C ALA A 45 -9.86 -20.19 -28.21
N LYS A 46 -8.71 -20.31 -27.57
CA LYS A 46 -8.63 -20.44 -26.10
C LYS A 46 -9.11 -19.15 -25.45
N ARG A 47 -10.27 -19.19 -24.77
CA ARG A 47 -10.82 -18.07 -24.04
C ARG A 47 -10.13 -17.95 -22.67
N TYR A 48 -9.75 -16.73 -22.30
CA TYR A 48 -9.11 -16.42 -21.02
C TYR A 48 -9.99 -15.52 -20.18
N CYS A 49 -9.93 -15.70 -18.84
CA CYS A 49 -10.63 -14.79 -17.93
C CYS A 49 -9.92 -13.44 -17.85
N SER A 50 -10.70 -12.37 -17.74
CA SER A 50 -10.16 -11.01 -17.55
C SER A 50 -9.76 -10.77 -16.08
N PRO A 51 -8.74 -9.96 -15.77
CA PRO A 51 -8.46 -9.52 -14.40
C PRO A 51 -9.53 -8.54 -13.86
N LYS A 52 -10.29 -7.88 -14.73
CA LYS A 52 -11.28 -6.87 -14.36
C LYS A 52 -12.61 -7.55 -14.02
N ILE A 53 -13.05 -7.40 -12.78
CA ILE A 53 -14.40 -7.78 -12.32
C ILE A 53 -15.34 -6.61 -12.56
N GLU A 54 -16.52 -6.90 -13.08
CA GLU A 54 -17.54 -5.88 -13.33
C GLU A 54 -17.98 -5.18 -12.03
N GLY A 55 -18.06 -3.86 -12.06
CA GLY A 55 -18.50 -3.03 -10.96
C GLY A 55 -17.45 -2.79 -9.86
N LEU A 56 -16.22 -3.29 -9.95
CA LEU A 56 -15.15 -2.91 -9.03
C LEU A 56 -14.73 -1.46 -9.21
N SER A 57 -14.08 -0.92 -8.17
CA SER A 57 -13.43 0.39 -8.25
C SER A 57 -12.42 0.43 -9.40
N PRO A 58 -12.30 1.59 -10.08
CA PRO A 58 -11.32 1.74 -11.16
C PRO A 58 -9.89 1.51 -10.67
N ALA A 59 -9.06 0.90 -11.51
CA ALA A 59 -7.65 0.71 -11.20
C ALA A 59 -6.91 2.05 -11.15
N LYS A 60 -6.27 2.36 -10.02
CA LYS A 60 -5.49 3.58 -9.83
C LYS A 60 -4.11 3.42 -10.49
N LEU A 61 -3.83 4.24 -11.50
CA LEU A 61 -2.55 4.27 -12.19
C LEU A 61 -1.56 5.19 -11.46
N ILE A 62 -2.04 6.38 -11.05
CA ILE A 62 -1.27 7.33 -10.25
C ILE A 62 -2.13 7.72 -9.06
N SER A 63 -1.53 7.78 -7.89
CA SER A 63 -2.19 8.22 -6.66
C SER A 63 -1.26 9.16 -5.91
N LEU A 64 -1.75 10.33 -5.55
CA LEU A 64 -1.07 11.27 -4.67
C LEU A 64 -1.98 11.58 -3.52
N GLY A 65 -1.53 11.30 -2.30
CA GLY A 65 -2.33 11.45 -1.09
C GLY A 65 -1.58 12.13 0.03
N TYR A 66 -2.35 12.62 0.99
CA TYR A 66 -1.87 13.18 2.23
C TYR A 66 -2.60 12.53 3.39
N ASP A 67 -1.82 11.97 4.32
CA ASP A 67 -2.29 11.36 5.57
C ASP A 67 -2.15 12.34 6.72
N TYR A 68 -3.16 12.40 7.58
CA TYR A 68 -3.13 13.12 8.84
C TYR A 68 -3.74 12.26 9.94
N GLN A 69 -3.13 12.29 11.12
CA GLN A 69 -3.66 11.61 12.31
C GLN A 69 -3.65 12.58 13.47
N GLY A 70 -4.69 12.54 14.27
CA GLY A 70 -4.79 13.30 15.51
C GLY A 70 -3.79 12.85 16.57
N GLY A 71 -3.82 13.55 17.69
CA GLY A 71 -2.88 13.31 18.79
C GLY A 71 -3.06 11.96 19.48
N TYR A 72 -1.96 11.43 20.00
CA TYR A 72 -1.91 10.20 20.80
C TYR A 72 -0.65 10.14 21.66
N SER A 73 -0.69 9.31 22.71
CA SER A 73 0.49 9.00 23.54
C SER A 73 1.40 7.98 22.85
N LEU A 74 2.69 8.19 22.95
CA LEU A 74 3.74 7.23 22.57
C LEU A 74 4.59 6.96 23.80
N ASN A 75 4.49 5.75 24.36
CA ASN A 75 5.25 5.31 25.52
C ASN A 75 6.32 4.35 25.06
N ALA A 76 7.57 4.79 25.06
CA ALA A 76 8.73 3.97 24.78
C ALA A 76 9.16 3.24 26.04
N GLY A 77 9.28 1.92 26.00
CA GLY A 77 9.86 1.14 27.09
C GLY A 77 11.38 1.31 27.19
N ALA A 78 11.99 0.67 28.16
CA ALA A 78 13.45 0.61 28.23
C ALA A 78 14.03 -0.11 27.00
N MET A 79 15.10 0.42 26.43
CA MET A 79 15.81 -0.17 25.29
C MET A 79 16.96 -1.03 25.78
N LEU A 80 16.95 -2.30 25.41
CA LEU A 80 17.93 -3.27 25.86
C LEU A 80 18.96 -3.60 24.78
N ALA A 81 20.20 -3.79 25.17
CA ALA A 81 21.27 -4.37 24.35
C ALA A 81 21.07 -5.89 24.14
N ALA A 82 21.90 -6.52 23.34
CA ALA A 82 21.83 -7.96 23.08
C ALA A 82 22.15 -8.81 24.33
N ASP A 83 22.94 -8.29 25.25
CA ASP A 83 23.27 -8.93 26.52
C ASP A 83 22.29 -8.63 27.65
N GLY A 84 21.21 -7.88 27.37
CA GLY A 84 20.19 -7.45 28.31
C GLY A 84 20.53 -6.18 29.07
N THR A 85 21.67 -5.55 28.83
CA THR A 85 22.04 -4.27 29.44
C THR A 85 21.09 -3.17 28.95
N GLU A 86 20.66 -2.30 29.82
CA GLU A 86 19.82 -1.14 29.47
C GLU A 86 20.66 -0.09 28.70
N LEU A 87 20.27 0.16 27.46
CA LEU A 87 20.87 1.19 26.60
C LEU A 87 20.21 2.55 26.79
N ALA A 88 18.93 2.57 27.08
CA ALA A 88 18.17 3.78 27.33
C ALA A 88 16.92 3.46 28.18
N GLY A 89 16.60 4.35 29.10
CA GLY A 89 15.44 4.24 29.98
C GLY A 89 14.12 4.45 29.26
N GLU A 90 13.04 4.18 29.97
CA GLU A 90 11.67 4.42 29.50
C GLU A 90 11.44 5.91 29.20
N GLY A 91 10.53 6.19 28.26
CA GLY A 91 10.16 7.55 27.93
C GLY A 91 8.71 7.63 27.45
N ALA A 92 7.93 8.53 28.06
CA ALA A 92 6.59 8.82 27.59
C ALA A 92 6.58 10.17 26.86
N ALA A 93 5.91 10.24 25.73
CA ALA A 93 5.77 11.48 24.96
C ALA A 93 4.36 11.60 24.38
N GLN A 94 3.89 12.84 24.22
CA GLN A 94 2.67 13.16 23.55
C GLN A 94 2.99 13.59 22.11
N VAL A 95 2.43 12.89 21.14
CA VAL A 95 2.47 13.26 19.73
C VAL A 95 1.18 14.02 19.43
N ASN A 96 1.27 15.30 19.05
CA ASN A 96 0.11 16.13 18.71
C ASN A 96 -0.53 15.72 17.40
N ALA A 97 0.30 15.31 16.43
CA ALA A 97 -0.17 14.80 15.15
C ALA A 97 0.92 13.98 14.46
N THR A 98 0.52 13.06 13.60
CA THR A 98 1.39 12.55 12.55
C THR A 98 0.80 12.87 11.19
N TYR A 99 1.68 13.17 10.24
CA TYR A 99 1.28 13.55 8.90
C TYR A 99 2.32 13.12 7.88
N GLY A 100 1.88 12.95 6.64
CA GLY A 100 2.79 12.56 5.58
C GLY A 100 2.14 12.45 4.22
N MET A 101 2.97 12.27 3.21
CA MET A 101 2.55 12.10 1.83
C MET A 101 2.58 10.62 1.45
N ARG A 102 1.67 10.25 0.54
CA ARG A 102 1.67 8.97 -0.15
C ARG A 102 1.66 9.21 -1.64
N ALA A 103 2.53 8.54 -2.35
CA ALA A 103 2.54 8.53 -3.81
C ALA A 103 2.58 7.08 -4.28
N GLY A 104 1.78 6.77 -5.27
CA GLY A 104 1.74 5.46 -5.91
C GLY A 104 1.65 5.62 -7.41
N PHE A 105 2.34 4.74 -8.12
CA PHE A 105 2.37 4.71 -9.56
C PHE A 105 2.32 3.25 -10.02
N ASN A 106 1.39 2.90 -10.90
CA ASN A 106 1.24 1.55 -11.44
C ASN A 106 0.91 1.62 -12.91
N ILE A 107 1.74 1.02 -13.75
CA ILE A 107 1.51 0.96 -15.19
C ILE A 107 1.42 -0.48 -15.68
N PRO A 108 0.57 -0.77 -16.66
CA PRO A 108 0.59 -2.02 -17.37
C PRO A 108 1.80 -2.04 -18.32
N VAL A 109 2.72 -2.98 -18.10
CA VAL A 109 3.87 -3.23 -18.99
C VAL A 109 3.45 -4.17 -20.11
N ILE A 110 2.64 -5.19 -19.77
CA ILE A 110 2.02 -6.11 -20.72
C ILE A 110 0.53 -6.17 -20.41
N SER A 111 -0.29 -5.97 -21.44
CA SER A 111 -1.75 -6.12 -21.34
C SER A 111 -2.25 -6.96 -22.53
N LYS A 112 -2.13 -8.28 -22.37
CA LYS A 112 -2.60 -9.26 -23.35
C LYS A 112 -3.66 -10.16 -22.71
N THR A 113 -4.51 -10.78 -23.52
CA THR A 113 -5.57 -11.68 -23.03
C THR A 113 -5.05 -12.82 -22.15
N HIS A 114 -3.85 -13.32 -22.42
CA HIS A 114 -3.22 -14.43 -21.71
C HIS A 114 -2.20 -14.02 -20.63
N LEU A 115 -1.91 -12.73 -20.48
CA LEU A 115 -0.97 -12.20 -19.49
C LEU A 115 -1.20 -10.70 -19.30
N VAL A 116 -1.41 -10.29 -18.05
CA VAL A 116 -1.34 -8.89 -17.64
C VAL A 116 -0.21 -8.74 -16.65
N TRP A 117 0.75 -7.90 -16.97
CA TRP A 117 1.87 -7.57 -16.10
C TRP A 117 1.91 -6.07 -15.85
N GLN A 118 1.90 -5.70 -14.59
CA GLN A 118 1.99 -4.31 -14.12
C GLN A 118 3.25 -4.14 -13.29
N MET A 119 3.87 -2.98 -13.42
CA MET A 119 4.94 -2.53 -12.54
C MET A 119 4.56 -1.19 -11.92
N GLY A 120 5.06 -0.96 -10.72
CA GLY A 120 4.77 0.26 -10.01
C GLY A 120 5.89 0.69 -9.09
N ALA A 121 5.75 1.89 -8.59
CA ALA A 121 6.56 2.45 -7.52
C ALA A 121 5.64 3.07 -6.46
N ASN A 122 6.12 3.06 -5.23
CA ASN A 122 5.41 3.64 -4.10
C ASN A 122 6.36 4.44 -3.22
N TYR A 123 5.84 5.49 -2.66
CA TYR A 123 6.51 6.29 -1.63
C TYR A 123 5.50 6.71 -0.58
N TRP A 124 5.90 6.66 0.68
CA TRP A 124 5.15 7.25 1.77
C TRP A 124 6.07 7.59 2.94
N ASN A 125 5.69 8.62 3.68
CA ASN A 125 6.38 9.04 4.88
C ASN A 125 5.37 9.35 5.98
N THR A 126 5.84 9.29 7.22
CA THR A 126 5.12 9.72 8.40
C THR A 126 6.07 10.57 9.24
N ASN A 127 5.74 11.83 9.42
CA ASN A 127 6.43 12.75 10.31
C ASN A 127 5.67 12.85 11.63
N TYR A 128 6.38 13.08 12.73
CA TYR A 128 5.84 13.12 14.08
C TYR A 128 5.97 14.53 14.63
N ALA A 129 4.84 15.18 14.91
CA ALA A 129 4.80 16.46 15.60
C ALA A 129 4.59 16.20 17.09
N TYR A 130 5.66 16.24 17.87
CA TYR A 130 5.60 16.10 19.32
C TYR A 130 5.05 17.36 19.98
N ALA A 131 4.37 17.20 21.13
CA ALA A 131 3.91 18.32 21.94
C ALA A 131 5.10 19.11 22.51
N GLU A 132 6.10 18.37 22.97
CA GLU A 132 7.39 18.89 23.41
C GLU A 132 8.49 18.21 22.61
N ALA A 133 9.40 19.01 22.04
CA ALA A 133 10.50 18.48 21.24
C ALA A 133 11.37 17.55 22.09
N PRO A 134 11.66 16.32 21.65
CA PRO A 134 12.57 15.44 22.35
C PRO A 134 13.95 16.07 22.50
N THR A 135 14.51 15.97 23.70
CA THR A 135 15.86 16.45 24.05
C THR A 135 16.89 15.33 23.99
N SER A 136 18.16 15.64 24.21
CA SER A 136 19.23 14.63 24.31
C SER A 136 19.02 13.63 25.47
N ALA A 137 18.23 13.99 26.49
CA ALA A 137 17.88 13.10 27.61
C ALA A 137 16.66 12.21 27.29
N SER A 138 15.93 12.47 26.19
CA SER A 138 14.78 11.67 25.81
C SER A 138 15.20 10.31 25.28
N ASN A 139 14.28 9.33 25.32
CA ASN A 139 14.51 8.03 24.72
C ASN A 139 14.94 8.16 23.24
N PRO A 140 15.96 7.43 22.75
CA PRO A 140 16.49 7.52 21.37
C PRO A 140 15.44 7.31 20.30
N LEU A 141 14.42 6.50 20.57
CA LEU A 141 13.30 6.30 19.62
C LEU A 141 12.55 7.61 19.36
N HIS A 142 12.20 8.38 20.41
CA HIS A 142 11.51 9.66 20.25
C HIS A 142 12.34 10.66 19.47
N GLN A 143 13.64 10.73 19.77
CA GLN A 143 14.55 11.64 19.07
C GLN A 143 14.63 11.29 17.57
N THR A 144 14.81 10.01 17.24
CA THR A 144 14.88 9.54 15.86
C THR A 144 13.59 9.80 15.07
N LEU A 145 12.43 9.54 15.69
CA LEU A 145 11.13 9.79 15.09
C LEU A 145 10.85 11.28 14.87
N SER A 146 11.29 12.13 15.80
CA SER A 146 11.18 13.58 15.68
C SER A 146 12.05 14.15 14.56
N GLU A 147 13.30 13.65 14.42
CA GLU A 147 14.27 14.14 13.45
C GLU A 147 13.98 13.66 12.02
N HIS A 148 13.64 12.40 11.87
CA HIS A 148 13.59 11.74 10.56
C HIS A 148 12.19 11.23 10.18
N GLY A 149 11.33 10.95 11.17
CA GLY A 149 10.10 10.22 10.92
C GLY A 149 10.38 8.80 10.40
N ILE A 150 9.38 8.19 9.78
CA ILE A 150 9.54 6.91 9.08
C ILE A 150 9.16 7.06 7.61
N ARG A 151 9.88 6.36 6.74
CA ARG A 151 9.73 6.47 5.28
C ARG A 151 9.82 5.12 4.62
N THR A 152 9.12 4.99 3.51
CA THR A 152 9.24 3.85 2.60
C THR A 152 9.26 4.36 1.17
N ALA A 153 10.22 3.87 0.40
CA ALA A 153 10.26 4.03 -1.05
C ALA A 153 10.47 2.65 -1.66
N GLY A 154 9.66 2.27 -2.63
CA GLY A 154 9.71 0.93 -3.15
C GLY A 154 9.21 0.78 -4.58
N VAL A 155 9.42 -0.42 -5.09
CA VAL A 155 8.90 -0.87 -6.38
C VAL A 155 8.01 -2.08 -6.16
N ASN A 156 7.01 -2.24 -7.01
CA ASN A 156 6.11 -3.38 -6.94
C ASN A 156 5.82 -3.94 -8.33
N THR A 157 5.39 -5.18 -8.36
CA THR A 157 4.98 -5.86 -9.59
C THR A 157 3.74 -6.70 -9.32
N THR A 158 2.85 -6.75 -10.30
CA THR A 158 1.67 -7.61 -10.29
C THR A 158 1.58 -8.33 -11.61
N VAL A 159 1.51 -9.66 -11.55
CA VAL A 159 1.34 -10.52 -12.72
C VAL A 159 0.04 -11.30 -12.56
N PHE A 160 -0.90 -11.08 -13.47
CA PHE A 160 -2.11 -11.85 -13.60
C PHE A 160 -2.00 -12.76 -14.82
N LYS A 161 -2.01 -14.06 -14.58
CA LYS A 161 -1.91 -15.10 -15.59
C LYS A 161 -3.20 -15.91 -15.64
N PRO A 162 -4.12 -15.64 -16.59
CA PRO A 162 -5.25 -16.55 -16.81
C PRO A 162 -4.74 -17.89 -17.31
N LEU A 163 -5.28 -18.97 -16.76
CA LEU A 163 -5.00 -20.33 -17.18
C LEU A 163 -6.02 -20.82 -18.21
N ASP A 164 -7.29 -20.42 -18.00
CA ASP A 164 -8.42 -20.65 -18.88
C ASP A 164 -9.48 -19.55 -18.74
N SER A 165 -10.71 -19.79 -19.16
CA SER A 165 -11.83 -18.85 -19.06
C SER A 165 -12.31 -18.57 -17.62
N LYS A 166 -11.89 -19.37 -16.65
CA LYS A 166 -12.37 -19.31 -15.26
C LYS A 166 -11.26 -19.35 -14.20
N GLN A 167 -10.06 -19.78 -14.56
CA GLN A 167 -8.97 -19.99 -13.62
C GLN A 167 -7.82 -19.03 -13.89
N PHE A 168 -7.16 -18.60 -12.84
CA PHE A 168 -6.01 -17.70 -12.95
C PHE A 168 -5.00 -17.92 -11.83
N VAL A 169 -3.79 -17.47 -12.05
CA VAL A 169 -2.76 -17.25 -11.05
C VAL A 169 -2.47 -15.76 -10.96
N LEU A 170 -2.41 -15.24 -9.74
CA LEU A 170 -2.02 -13.87 -9.44
C LEU A 170 -0.76 -13.90 -8.59
N PHE A 171 0.29 -13.26 -9.08
CA PHE A 171 1.51 -13.00 -8.34
C PHE A 171 1.62 -11.50 -8.04
N GLN A 172 1.97 -11.17 -6.81
CA GLN A 172 2.32 -9.81 -6.39
C GLN A 172 3.67 -9.84 -5.69
N GLY A 173 4.53 -8.88 -6.00
CA GLY A 173 5.83 -8.73 -5.35
C GLY A 173 6.12 -7.27 -5.08
N SER A 174 6.85 -6.97 -4.01
CA SER A 174 7.39 -5.64 -3.73
C SER A 174 8.79 -5.73 -3.14
N ALA A 175 9.57 -4.67 -3.37
CA ALA A 175 10.85 -4.43 -2.74
C ALA A 175 10.84 -2.98 -2.27
N ASP A 176 10.90 -2.78 -0.95
CA ASP A 176 10.69 -1.51 -0.27
C ASP A 176 11.90 -1.18 0.60
N LEU A 177 12.43 0.03 0.47
CA LEU A 177 13.41 0.60 1.39
C LEU A 177 12.66 1.30 2.51
N SER A 178 12.70 0.73 3.72
CA SER A 178 11.88 1.18 4.85
C SER A 178 12.72 1.50 6.09
N GLY A 179 12.63 2.72 6.60
CA GLY A 179 13.38 3.13 7.78
C GLY A 179 13.27 4.61 8.14
N THR A 180 14.09 5.02 9.09
CA THR A 180 14.22 6.40 9.56
C THR A 180 15.35 7.14 8.84
N TYR A 181 15.39 7.07 7.50
CA TYR A 181 16.44 7.71 6.71
C TYR A 181 16.05 9.12 6.24
N GLY A 182 17.05 10.00 6.10
CA GLY A 182 16.89 11.32 5.50
C GLY A 182 16.85 11.27 3.97
N VAL A 183 16.58 12.42 3.34
CA VAL A 183 16.65 12.56 1.88
C VAL A 183 18.11 12.33 1.43
N GLY A 184 18.32 11.33 0.59
CA GLY A 184 19.64 11.03 0.00
C GLY A 184 20.39 9.81 0.57
N LEU A 185 19.91 9.21 1.66
CA LEU A 185 20.51 7.99 2.22
C LEU A 185 19.51 6.83 2.06
N MET A 186 19.77 5.91 1.15
CA MET A 186 19.01 4.68 0.96
C MET A 186 19.95 3.46 0.96
N PRO A 187 20.55 3.07 2.09
CA PRO A 187 21.38 1.87 2.17
C PRO A 187 20.57 0.60 1.91
N ALA A 188 21.22 -0.43 1.37
CA ALA A 188 20.58 -1.72 1.10
C ALA A 188 20.01 -2.39 2.37
N ASP A 189 20.54 -2.05 3.55
CA ASP A 189 20.09 -2.53 4.87
C ASP A 189 18.61 -2.20 5.17
N TYR A 190 18.03 -1.21 4.47
CA TYR A 190 16.61 -0.84 4.58
C TYR A 190 15.69 -1.68 3.69
N LEU A 191 16.26 -2.59 2.87
CA LEU A 191 15.49 -3.36 1.89
C LEU A 191 14.61 -4.41 2.56
N LYS A 192 13.31 -4.32 2.28
CA LYS A 192 12.26 -5.27 2.69
C LYS A 192 11.54 -5.76 1.46
N TYR A 193 11.30 -7.05 1.33
CA TYR A 193 10.55 -7.57 0.19
C TYR A 193 9.39 -8.45 0.64
N SER A 194 8.30 -8.30 -0.09
CA SER A 194 7.09 -9.09 0.09
C SER A 194 6.71 -9.77 -1.21
N ALA A 195 6.10 -10.94 -1.10
CA ALA A 195 5.57 -11.65 -2.25
C ALA A 195 4.29 -12.39 -1.87
N ALA A 196 3.35 -12.46 -2.80
CA ALA A 196 2.14 -13.27 -2.66
C ALA A 196 1.86 -14.03 -3.94
N LEU A 197 1.44 -15.28 -3.81
CA LEU A 197 1.00 -16.13 -4.92
C LEU A 197 -0.38 -16.65 -4.61
N ILE A 198 -1.34 -16.39 -5.50
CA ILE A 198 -2.74 -16.74 -5.34
C ILE A 198 -3.20 -17.51 -6.57
N TYR A 199 -3.76 -18.70 -6.35
CA TYR A 199 -4.54 -19.40 -7.35
C TYR A 199 -6.01 -19.06 -7.16
N GLY A 200 -6.71 -18.72 -8.22
CA GLY A 200 -8.07 -18.27 -8.15
C GLY A 200 -8.98 -18.76 -9.27
N ARG A 201 -10.28 -18.60 -9.04
CA ARG A 201 -11.35 -18.89 -9.98
C ARG A 201 -12.27 -17.68 -10.13
N ARG A 202 -12.71 -17.46 -11.36
CA ARG A 202 -13.68 -16.45 -11.75
C ARG A 202 -14.90 -17.13 -12.38
N PRO A 203 -15.87 -17.57 -11.57
CA PRO A 203 -17.06 -18.26 -12.07
C PRO A 203 -17.94 -17.37 -12.96
N THR A 204 -17.96 -16.05 -12.69
CA THR A 204 -18.75 -15.06 -13.47
C THR A 204 -17.95 -13.76 -13.65
N GLU A 205 -18.42 -12.84 -14.46
CA GLU A 205 -17.82 -11.53 -14.63
C GLU A 205 -17.91 -10.64 -13.38
N LYS A 206 -18.83 -10.94 -12.47
CA LYS A 206 -19.09 -10.21 -11.22
C LYS A 206 -18.52 -10.87 -9.98
N LYS A 207 -17.90 -12.05 -10.10
CA LYS A 207 -17.42 -12.81 -8.95
C LYS A 207 -16.09 -13.50 -9.23
N GLN A 208 -15.15 -13.32 -8.31
CA GLN A 208 -13.90 -14.10 -8.27
C GLN A 208 -13.52 -14.43 -6.83
N TRP A 209 -12.80 -15.53 -6.66
CA TRP A 209 -12.20 -15.91 -5.41
C TRP A 209 -10.88 -16.64 -5.66
N GLY A 210 -10.03 -16.67 -4.65
CA GLY A 210 -8.75 -17.36 -4.73
C GLY A 210 -8.15 -17.59 -3.36
N VAL A 211 -7.21 -18.51 -3.30
CA VAL A 211 -6.44 -18.83 -2.09
C VAL A 211 -4.97 -18.86 -2.43
N GLY A 212 -4.15 -18.51 -1.46
CA GLY A 212 -2.72 -18.44 -1.68
C GLY A 212 -1.91 -18.27 -0.41
N LEU A 213 -0.65 -17.95 -0.60
CA LEU A 213 0.32 -17.69 0.46
C LEU A 213 1.02 -16.36 0.21
N ALA A 214 1.28 -15.63 1.27
CA ALA A 214 2.05 -14.39 1.22
C ALA A 214 3.17 -14.38 2.26
N ARG A 215 4.37 -13.99 1.84
CA ARG A 215 5.43 -13.47 2.68
C ARG A 215 5.23 -11.95 2.77
N THR A 216 5.00 -11.42 3.96
CA THR A 216 4.57 -10.02 4.10
C THR A 216 4.97 -9.42 5.44
N TYR A 217 5.07 -8.09 5.47
CA TYR A 217 5.26 -7.26 6.67
C TYR A 217 3.97 -6.59 7.16
N ARG A 218 2.84 -6.81 6.51
CA ARG A 218 1.57 -6.11 6.83
C ARG A 218 1.08 -6.30 8.26
N VAL A 219 1.59 -7.28 8.95
CA VAL A 219 1.31 -7.53 10.38
C VAL A 219 2.37 -6.91 11.32
N GLY A 220 3.23 -6.04 10.80
CA GLY A 220 4.26 -5.32 11.55
C GLY A 220 5.63 -5.99 11.53
N GLU A 221 5.72 -7.27 11.22
CA GLU A 221 6.95 -8.04 11.09
C GLU A 221 6.83 -9.04 9.93
N ILE A 222 7.93 -9.67 9.57
CA ILE A 222 7.92 -10.71 8.54
C ILE A 222 7.04 -11.89 8.96
N ASN A 223 6.09 -12.23 8.10
CA ASN A 223 5.23 -13.39 8.29
C ASN A 223 4.88 -14.08 6.98
N TYR A 224 4.65 -15.38 7.08
CA TYR A 224 4.12 -16.22 6.01
C TYR A 224 2.68 -16.55 6.36
N ILE A 225 1.73 -15.94 5.65
CA ILE A 225 0.31 -16.04 5.98
C ILE A 225 -0.51 -16.57 4.81
N PRO A 226 -1.51 -17.42 5.07
CA PRO A 226 -2.50 -17.75 4.06
C PRO A 226 -3.29 -16.51 3.67
N VAL A 227 -3.60 -16.39 2.39
CA VAL A 227 -4.40 -15.27 1.85
C VAL A 227 -5.62 -15.79 1.12
N VAL A 228 -6.73 -15.07 1.27
CA VAL A 228 -7.98 -15.33 0.57
C VAL A 228 -8.38 -14.08 -0.22
N LEU A 229 -8.47 -14.23 -1.52
CA LEU A 229 -9.02 -13.21 -2.42
C LEU A 229 -10.52 -13.49 -2.61
N TYR A 230 -11.36 -12.48 -2.44
CA TYR A 230 -12.76 -12.57 -2.77
C TYR A 230 -13.29 -11.21 -3.25
N ASN A 231 -13.75 -11.16 -4.48
CA ASN A 231 -14.42 -9.98 -5.02
C ASN A 231 -15.77 -10.39 -5.58
N SER A 232 -16.80 -9.62 -5.24
CA SER A 232 -18.12 -9.84 -5.79
C SER A 232 -18.85 -8.51 -5.98
N THR A 233 -19.76 -8.50 -6.95
CA THR A 233 -20.69 -7.41 -7.22
C THR A 233 -22.09 -8.00 -7.38
N ASP A 234 -23.09 -7.34 -6.82
CA ASP A 234 -24.49 -7.76 -6.93
C ASP A 234 -25.03 -7.61 -8.38
N ALA A 235 -26.20 -8.16 -8.63
CA ALA A 235 -26.83 -8.12 -9.95
C ALA A 235 -27.06 -6.69 -10.45
N LEU A 236 -27.36 -5.75 -9.55
CA LEU A 236 -27.66 -4.36 -9.85
C LEU A 236 -26.41 -3.44 -9.86
N ASN A 237 -25.22 -3.97 -9.64
CA ASN A 237 -23.97 -3.23 -9.51
C ASN A 237 -23.97 -2.17 -8.37
N LYS A 238 -24.88 -2.30 -7.40
CA LYS A 238 -25.03 -1.36 -6.27
C LYS A 238 -24.17 -1.71 -5.07
N TRP A 239 -24.06 -3.00 -4.78
CA TRP A 239 -23.27 -3.49 -3.65
C TRP A 239 -22.16 -4.43 -4.12
N GLY A 240 -21.05 -4.42 -3.42
CA GLY A 240 -19.94 -5.32 -3.67
C GLY A 240 -19.10 -5.58 -2.44
N ALA A 241 -18.32 -6.64 -2.50
CA ALA A 241 -17.28 -6.95 -1.52
C ALA A 241 -15.93 -7.02 -2.22
N GLU A 242 -14.91 -6.40 -1.62
CA GLU A 242 -13.54 -6.40 -2.09
C GLU A 242 -12.64 -6.86 -0.94
N VAL A 243 -12.22 -8.11 -0.97
CA VAL A 243 -11.52 -8.78 0.12
C VAL A 243 -10.19 -9.36 -0.37
N LEU A 244 -9.15 -9.05 0.34
CA LEU A 244 -7.86 -9.74 0.32
C LEU A 244 -7.49 -10.02 1.77
N PHE A 245 -8.10 -11.07 2.33
CA PHE A 245 -7.91 -11.42 3.74
C PHE A 245 -6.52 -12.03 3.99
N PRO A 246 -5.82 -11.69 5.10
CA PRO A 246 -6.24 -10.78 6.15
C PRO A 246 -5.92 -9.30 5.88
N ALA A 247 -5.29 -8.96 4.76
CA ALA A 247 -4.76 -7.62 4.51
C ALA A 247 -5.84 -6.53 4.45
N ARG A 248 -6.99 -6.83 3.89
CA ARG A 248 -8.13 -5.89 3.82
C ARG A 248 -9.44 -6.59 3.54
N ALA A 249 -10.54 -6.00 4.01
CA ALA A 249 -11.88 -6.37 3.61
C ALA A 249 -12.77 -5.12 3.60
N HIS A 250 -13.42 -4.86 2.48
CA HIS A 250 -14.31 -3.73 2.29
C HIS A 250 -15.64 -4.19 1.71
N VAL A 251 -16.73 -3.60 2.21
CA VAL A 251 -18.02 -3.57 1.53
C VAL A 251 -18.07 -2.29 0.74
N ARG A 252 -18.46 -2.37 -0.52
CA ARG A 252 -18.63 -1.25 -1.44
C ARG A 252 -20.10 -0.99 -1.70
N ARG A 253 -20.49 0.29 -1.68
CA ARG A 253 -21.77 0.77 -2.22
C ARG A 253 -21.48 1.71 -3.40
N THR A 254 -21.89 1.31 -4.58
CA THR A 254 -21.90 2.17 -5.77
C THR A 254 -23.16 3.02 -5.74
N ILE A 255 -23.02 4.33 -5.52
CA ILE A 255 -24.13 5.29 -5.52
C ILE A 255 -24.53 5.57 -6.97
N ASN A 256 -23.53 5.81 -7.81
CA ASN A 256 -23.62 5.92 -9.25
C ASN A 256 -22.24 5.61 -9.86
N PRO A 257 -22.07 5.54 -11.20
CA PRO A 257 -20.78 5.21 -11.82
C PRO A 257 -19.63 6.15 -11.46
N ARG A 258 -19.93 7.35 -10.94
CA ARG A 258 -18.92 8.35 -10.56
C ARG A 258 -18.72 8.48 -9.06
N ASN A 259 -19.52 7.78 -8.24
CA ASN A 259 -19.49 7.90 -6.77
C ASN A 259 -19.59 6.53 -6.12
N MET A 260 -18.62 6.22 -5.27
CA MET A 260 -18.54 4.97 -4.53
C MET A 260 -18.22 5.23 -3.05
N LEU A 261 -18.84 4.46 -2.17
CA LEU A 261 -18.57 4.46 -0.74
C LEU A 261 -18.07 3.07 -0.35
N PHE A 262 -17.01 3.03 0.45
CA PHE A 262 -16.46 1.79 1.01
C PHE A 262 -16.45 1.88 2.53
N ALA A 263 -16.71 0.76 3.18
CA ALA A 263 -16.54 0.60 4.62
C ALA A 263 -15.85 -0.72 4.90
N GLY A 264 -14.94 -0.74 5.86
CA GLY A 264 -14.23 -1.96 6.23
C GLY A 264 -12.93 -1.70 6.95
N TYR A 265 -12.00 -2.63 6.83
CA TYR A 265 -10.69 -2.52 7.45
C TYR A 265 -9.54 -2.76 6.47
N GLU A 266 -8.38 -2.28 6.83
CA GLU A 266 -7.10 -2.59 6.21
C GLU A 266 -6.02 -2.75 7.27
N LEU A 267 -5.22 -3.81 7.16
CA LEU A 267 -3.99 -3.96 7.92
C LEU A 267 -2.88 -3.20 7.21
N GLU A 268 -2.20 -2.36 7.94
CA GLU A 268 -1.00 -1.68 7.47
C GLU A 268 0.14 -1.95 8.45
N GLY A 269 1.23 -2.48 7.94
CA GLY A 269 2.40 -2.76 8.73
C GLY A 269 3.64 -2.85 7.88
N GLN A 270 4.76 -2.57 8.52
CA GLN A 270 6.09 -2.64 7.94
C GLN A 270 7.14 -2.69 9.05
N SER A 271 8.30 -3.22 8.73
CA SER A 271 9.50 -3.08 9.56
C SER A 271 10.33 -1.91 9.05
N TYR A 272 10.77 -1.06 9.97
CA TYR A 272 11.55 0.13 9.65
C TYR A 272 12.91 0.05 10.32
N ARG A 273 13.97 0.05 9.52
CA ARG A 273 15.34 0.14 10.02
C ARG A 273 15.54 1.47 10.73
N LEU A 274 16.00 1.42 11.97
CA LEU A 274 16.35 2.61 12.73
C LEU A 274 17.74 3.08 12.34
N TRP A 275 17.87 4.37 12.12
CA TRP A 275 19.16 5.03 11.91
C TRP A 275 19.15 6.37 12.64
N ARG A 276 20.28 6.70 13.23
CA ARG A 276 20.51 7.98 13.87
C ARG A 276 21.94 8.42 13.61
N ASN A 277 22.12 9.74 13.49
CA ASN A 277 23.43 10.32 13.25
C ASN A 277 24.37 10.05 14.45
N PRO A 278 25.57 9.47 14.25
CA PRO A 278 26.55 9.24 15.28
C PRO A 278 26.92 10.48 16.11
N ALA A 279 26.85 11.68 15.50
CA ALA A 279 27.13 12.95 16.20
C ALA A 279 26.26 13.22 17.41
N SER A 280 25.13 12.51 17.59
CA SER A 280 24.23 12.64 18.72
C SER A 280 24.52 11.67 19.89
N GLY A 281 25.61 10.93 19.85
CA GLY A 281 26.13 10.14 20.98
C GLY A 281 25.59 8.73 21.15
N PHE A 282 24.58 8.32 20.36
CA PHE A 282 24.01 6.97 20.38
C PHE A 282 23.66 6.51 18.97
N ASP A 283 24.36 5.53 18.43
CA ASP A 283 24.14 5.02 17.07
C ASP A 283 23.19 3.81 17.09
N LEU A 284 21.93 4.05 16.74
CA LEU A 284 20.92 3.00 16.61
C LEU A 284 21.21 2.03 15.45
N ARG A 285 22.00 2.44 14.47
CA ARG A 285 22.38 1.58 13.34
C ARG A 285 23.36 0.47 13.78
N GLU A 286 24.33 0.80 14.61
CA GLU A 286 25.29 -0.19 15.17
C GLU A 286 24.58 -1.25 16.01
N GLN A 287 23.44 -0.89 16.62
CA GLN A 287 22.62 -1.82 17.41
C GLN A 287 21.71 -2.72 16.54
N GLU A 288 21.73 -2.57 15.20
CA GLU A 288 20.91 -3.36 14.27
C GLU A 288 19.40 -3.38 14.60
N LEU A 289 18.83 -2.23 15.00
CA LEU A 289 17.46 -2.11 15.47
C LEU A 289 16.46 -1.77 14.37
N GLU A 290 15.23 -2.29 14.51
CA GLU A 290 14.10 -2.02 13.62
C GLU A 290 12.81 -1.80 14.39
N ILE A 291 11.99 -0.84 13.96
CA ILE A 291 10.61 -0.70 14.46
C ILE A 291 9.72 -1.71 13.73
N ARG A 292 9.01 -2.52 14.49
CA ARG A 292 7.94 -3.40 14.04
C ARG A 292 6.61 -2.67 14.20
N ARG A 293 6.10 -2.07 13.13
CA ARG A 293 4.84 -1.33 13.17
C ARG A 293 3.73 -2.13 12.52
N GLY A 294 2.65 -2.37 13.29
CA GLY A 294 1.44 -3.02 12.81
C GLY A 294 0.19 -2.32 13.33
N GLU A 295 -0.74 -2.03 12.43
CA GLU A 295 -1.99 -1.35 12.74
C GLU A 295 -3.15 -1.88 11.91
N ALA A 296 -4.35 -1.88 12.50
CA ALA A 296 -5.60 -2.12 11.81
C ALA A 296 -6.33 -0.78 11.66
N ARG A 297 -6.63 -0.39 10.42
CA ARG A 297 -7.37 0.82 10.09
C ARG A 297 -8.83 0.46 9.82
N LEU A 298 -9.73 0.77 10.73
CA LEU A 298 -11.16 0.75 10.49
C LEU A 298 -11.52 2.02 9.73
N ARG A 299 -12.09 1.91 8.54
CA ARG A 299 -12.21 3.06 7.65
C ARG A 299 -13.49 3.10 6.83
N MET A 300 -13.88 4.33 6.51
CA MET A 300 -14.79 4.66 5.43
C MET A 300 -14.03 5.43 4.36
N VAL A 301 -14.28 5.12 3.10
CA VAL A 301 -13.67 5.80 1.96
C VAL A 301 -14.77 6.23 1.01
N TYR A 302 -14.79 7.51 0.68
CA TYR A 302 -15.65 8.05 -0.36
C TYR A 302 -14.80 8.40 -1.57
N GLU A 303 -15.11 7.78 -2.70
CA GLU A 303 -14.43 8.02 -3.97
C GLU A 303 -15.40 8.65 -4.95
N PHE A 304 -14.97 9.72 -5.59
CA PHE A 304 -15.76 10.38 -6.61
C PHE A 304 -14.92 10.88 -7.79
N SER A 305 -15.53 10.79 -8.96
CA SER A 305 -14.92 11.24 -10.22
C SER A 305 -15.09 12.75 -10.37
N LEU A 306 -13.97 13.46 -10.51
CA LEU A 306 -13.92 14.86 -10.93
C LEU A 306 -14.02 14.97 -12.47
N LYS A 307 -13.34 14.06 -13.16
CA LYS A 307 -13.40 13.82 -14.60
C LYS A 307 -13.25 12.32 -14.83
N ASP A 308 -13.54 11.83 -16.00
CA ASP A 308 -13.61 10.39 -16.31
C ASP A 308 -12.38 9.60 -15.82
N PHE A 309 -11.20 10.19 -15.87
CA PHE A 309 -9.94 9.57 -15.45
C PHE A 309 -9.33 10.18 -14.18
N ILE A 310 -9.94 11.21 -13.58
CA ILE A 310 -9.46 11.86 -12.34
C ILE A 310 -10.47 11.64 -11.22
N TRP A 311 -10.02 10.96 -10.18
CA TRP A 311 -10.83 10.62 -9.01
C TRP A 311 -10.24 11.20 -7.74
N LEU A 312 -11.09 11.72 -6.87
CA LEU A 312 -10.75 12.11 -5.52
C LEU A 312 -11.22 11.03 -4.54
N SER A 313 -10.34 10.61 -3.64
CA SER A 313 -10.69 9.71 -2.54
C SER A 313 -10.51 10.45 -1.22
N VAL A 314 -11.56 10.47 -0.41
CA VAL A 314 -11.54 11.00 0.96
C VAL A 314 -11.76 9.83 1.90
N GLN A 315 -10.88 9.67 2.86
CA GLN A 315 -10.91 8.57 3.80
C GLN A 315 -10.85 9.09 5.22
N ALA A 316 -11.69 8.57 6.07
CA ALA A 316 -11.66 8.80 7.51
C ALA A 316 -11.79 7.47 8.26
N GLY A 317 -11.17 7.37 9.43
CA GLY A 317 -11.23 6.15 10.19
C GLY A 317 -10.53 6.21 11.53
N TYR A 318 -10.53 5.07 12.19
CA TYR A 318 -9.89 4.85 13.47
C TYR A 318 -8.76 3.85 13.31
N ARG A 319 -7.62 4.14 13.91
CA ARG A 319 -6.42 3.34 13.82
C ARG A 319 -6.20 2.60 15.13
N VAL A 320 -6.19 1.28 15.07
CA VAL A 320 -5.85 0.42 16.19
C VAL A 320 -4.41 -0.04 16.02
N ASN A 321 -3.53 0.48 16.87
CA ASN A 321 -2.12 0.08 16.91
C ASN A 321 -2.01 -1.18 17.77
N TYR A 322 -1.63 -2.30 17.16
CA TYR A 322 -1.45 -3.56 17.91
C TYR A 322 0.01 -3.95 18.04
N ARG A 323 0.92 -3.26 17.33
CA ARG A 323 2.37 -3.48 17.41
C ARG A 323 3.13 -2.20 17.11
N TYR A 324 4.08 -1.86 17.95
CA TYR A 324 5.01 -0.74 17.74
C TYR A 324 6.32 -0.98 18.48
N ASP A 325 6.87 -2.18 18.42
CA ASP A 325 8.02 -2.60 19.20
C ASP A 325 9.31 -2.42 18.41
N VAL A 326 10.42 -2.23 19.12
CA VAL A 326 11.75 -2.23 18.51
C VAL A 326 12.33 -3.63 18.66
N ASP A 327 12.73 -4.19 17.54
CA ASP A 327 13.35 -5.51 17.46
C ASP A 327 14.81 -5.40 17.01
N ARG A 328 15.59 -6.40 17.34
CA ARG A 328 16.99 -6.53 16.93
C ARG A 328 17.11 -7.51 15.77
N LEU A 329 17.95 -7.18 14.81
CA LEU A 329 18.39 -8.14 13.81
C LEU A 329 19.50 -9.01 14.39
N VAL A 330 19.59 -10.23 13.97
CA VAL A 330 20.67 -11.15 14.33
C VAL A 330 21.53 -11.39 13.10
N GLY A 331 22.74 -10.80 13.09
CA GLY A 331 23.62 -10.84 11.92
C GLY A 331 22.97 -10.25 10.67
N GLY A 332 22.26 -9.14 10.79
CA GLY A 332 21.56 -8.48 9.70
C GLY A 332 20.25 -9.18 9.27
N THR A 333 19.85 -10.28 9.93
CA THR A 333 18.67 -11.07 9.57
C THR A 333 17.55 -10.87 10.57
N GLU A 334 16.33 -10.75 10.07
CA GLU A 334 15.12 -10.61 10.88
C GLU A 334 14.76 -11.90 11.61
N ILE A 335 14.35 -11.79 12.86
CA ILE A 335 13.82 -12.91 13.63
C ILE A 335 12.40 -13.22 13.15
N TYR A 336 12.17 -14.44 12.70
CA TYR A 336 10.84 -14.92 12.34
C TYR A 336 10.18 -15.61 13.53
N ARG A 337 9.12 -15.04 14.08
CA ARG A 337 8.40 -15.52 15.27
C ARG A 337 7.14 -16.32 14.97
N ALA A 338 6.60 -16.24 13.75
CA ALA A 338 5.30 -16.84 13.40
C ALA A 338 4.20 -16.50 14.40
N PHE A 339 3.98 -15.20 14.69
CA PHE A 339 3.04 -14.70 15.70
C PHE A 339 3.32 -15.20 17.14
N GLY A 340 4.56 -15.49 17.48
CA GLY A 340 4.94 -16.05 18.78
C GLY A 340 4.83 -17.59 18.87
N ILE A 341 4.40 -18.27 17.81
CA ILE A 341 4.22 -19.74 17.84
C ILE A 341 5.55 -20.48 17.79
N LEU A 342 6.51 -19.98 16.98
CA LEU A 342 7.79 -20.67 16.78
C LEU A 342 8.87 -20.17 17.73
N ARG A 343 8.85 -18.90 18.10
CA ARG A 343 9.83 -18.25 18.96
C ARG A 343 9.15 -17.15 19.79
N ASP A 344 9.55 -17.04 21.02
CA ASP A 344 9.10 -16.03 21.99
C ASP A 344 10.27 -15.14 22.46
N ASP A 345 11.16 -14.80 21.52
CA ASP A 345 12.28 -13.89 21.82
C ASP A 345 11.74 -12.51 22.19
N PRO A 346 12.18 -11.91 23.31
CA PRO A 346 11.74 -10.58 23.70
C PRO A 346 12.19 -9.53 22.67
N TYR A 347 11.38 -8.48 22.52
CA TYR A 347 11.79 -7.31 21.76
C TYR A 347 12.88 -6.53 22.49
N ALA A 348 13.74 -5.85 21.74
CA ALA A 348 14.74 -4.94 22.32
C ALA A 348 14.09 -3.76 23.05
N GLN A 349 12.86 -3.40 22.66
CA GLN A 349 12.07 -2.38 23.32
C GLN A 349 10.59 -2.61 23.03
N THR A 350 9.76 -2.73 24.06
CA THR A 350 8.30 -2.84 23.93
C THR A 350 7.67 -1.46 24.14
N ASN A 351 6.84 -1.03 23.21
CA ASN A 351 6.27 0.31 23.23
C ASN A 351 4.74 0.27 23.24
N GLY A 352 4.15 1.28 23.87
CA GLY A 352 2.71 1.54 23.85
C GLY A 352 2.36 2.71 22.92
N LEU A 353 1.40 2.52 22.05
CA LEU A 353 0.92 3.55 21.12
C LEU A 353 -0.58 3.76 21.28
N GLY A 354 -1.00 5.02 21.45
CA GLY A 354 -2.42 5.37 21.47
C GLY A 354 -3.06 5.16 20.10
N ASN A 355 -4.39 5.12 20.08
CA ASN A 355 -5.20 4.82 18.89
C ASN A 355 -5.91 6.10 18.39
N PRO A 356 -5.34 6.85 17.45
CA PRO A 356 -5.94 8.09 16.96
C PRO A 356 -6.97 7.88 15.86
N PHE A 357 -7.83 8.88 15.68
CA PHE A 357 -8.52 9.08 14.42
C PHE A 357 -7.55 9.53 13.34
N TYR A 358 -7.79 9.12 12.12
CA TYR A 358 -6.99 9.53 10.98
C TYR A 358 -7.87 9.94 9.81
N PHE A 359 -7.27 10.75 8.96
CA PHE A 359 -7.87 11.27 7.75
C PHE A 359 -6.86 11.18 6.60
N ASN A 360 -7.34 10.82 5.41
CA ASN A 360 -6.54 10.81 4.19
C ASN A 360 -7.34 11.40 3.04
N VAL A 361 -6.67 12.20 2.22
CA VAL A 361 -7.18 12.69 0.94
C VAL A 361 -6.21 12.29 -0.14
N SER A 362 -6.70 11.73 -1.23
CA SER A 362 -5.86 11.37 -2.37
C SER A 362 -6.51 11.68 -3.71
N LEU A 363 -5.70 12.24 -4.61
CA LEU A 363 -6.04 12.45 -6.00
C LEU A 363 -5.50 11.27 -6.81
N ASN A 364 -6.35 10.68 -7.63
CA ASN A 364 -6.04 9.45 -8.36
C ASN A 364 -6.30 9.63 -9.86
N VAL A 365 -5.34 9.22 -10.67
CA VAL A 365 -5.56 8.99 -12.09
C VAL A 365 -5.90 7.52 -12.25
N VAL A 366 -7.04 7.23 -12.85
CA VAL A 366 -7.55 5.86 -12.99
C VAL A 366 -7.55 5.42 -14.45
N SER A 367 -7.49 4.11 -14.66
CA SER A 367 -7.72 3.53 -15.98
C SER A 367 -9.21 3.61 -16.30
N PRO A 368 -9.58 4.07 -17.50
CA PRO A 368 -10.97 4.08 -17.99
C PRO A 368 -11.59 2.69 -18.09
#